data_f69cd1ead900325f0e27a8b6aedc2f72
#
_entry.id   f69cd1ead900325f0e27a8b6aedc2f72
#
_cell.length_a   1.000
_cell.length_b   1.000
_cell.length_c   1.000
_cell.angle_alpha   90.00
_cell.angle_beta   90.00
_cell.angle_gamma   90.00
#
_symmetry.space_group_name_H-M   'P 1'
#
loop_
_entity.id
_entity.type
_entity.pdbx_description
1 polymer ?
#
loop_
_entity_poly.entity_id
_entity_poly.type
_entity_poly.pdbx_seq_one_letter_code
_entity_poly.pdbx_strand_id
1 'polypeptide(L)'
;MNINCPGNLNILYRVFKSAYKFDIKECIIKEIDCSYFGDVKRLLLNDSFFYWKFVIDYYNSCNKCYRISYKNITFNIIVKGTISRKKREHLCKSIYRVYLTAQLYNIIKDFNYYIIMYPGKRTLPKKHMSVNAVNINGGFTYINGNNIYIVRFQDYEKVILHELLHHNITMHYDGWKPHNLQILKKLSNISERQLLIPNEAIIETFACILNTIFYSLETGKKFKQLLKKDKEHSLKIAKNVLDHQGDYKWFEKTNCYCYVVYKTILYVYINDFLKIYKCRNDDDITHFIIKYFPKLKTRLKRIKGKGKSLKQTIF
;
A
#
# COMPACT_ATOMS: atom_id res chain seq x y z
N MET A 1 -15.82 -5.18 -19.38
CA MET A 1 -15.67 -5.82 -18.06
C MET A 1 -15.21 -4.76 -17.07
N ASN A 2 -15.90 -4.60 -15.95
CA ASN A 2 -15.52 -3.60 -14.95
C ASN A 2 -14.37 -4.15 -14.09
N ILE A 3 -13.16 -3.67 -14.29
CA ILE A 3 -11.97 -4.06 -13.54
C ILE A 3 -11.99 -3.57 -12.09
N ASN A 4 -12.76 -2.53 -11.78
CA ASN A 4 -12.91 -1.98 -10.43
C ASN A 4 -13.68 -2.94 -9.50
N CYS A 5 -14.58 -3.76 -10.07
CA CYS A 5 -15.32 -4.81 -9.36
C CYS A 5 -15.13 -6.14 -10.10
N PRO A 6 -13.94 -6.75 -10.06
CA PRO A 6 -13.56 -7.84 -10.96
C PRO A 6 -14.33 -9.15 -10.73
N GLY A 7 -15.08 -9.30 -9.62
CA GLY A 7 -15.85 -10.48 -9.25
C GLY A 7 -15.02 -11.78 -9.12
N ASN A 8 -13.89 -11.87 -9.79
CA ASN A 8 -13.02 -13.04 -9.81
C ASN A 8 -11.55 -12.69 -10.01
N LEU A 9 -10.69 -13.21 -9.15
CA LEU A 9 -9.25 -12.94 -9.16
C LEU A 9 -8.53 -13.48 -10.41
N ASN A 10 -8.97 -14.63 -10.96
CA ASN A 10 -8.36 -15.17 -12.16
C ASN A 10 -8.62 -14.28 -13.38
N ILE A 11 -9.77 -13.63 -13.42
CA ILE A 11 -10.11 -12.69 -14.49
C ILE A 11 -9.20 -11.47 -14.38
N LEU A 12 -9.04 -10.89 -13.20
CA LEU A 12 -8.12 -9.77 -12.97
C LEU A 12 -6.69 -10.13 -13.43
N TYR A 13 -6.16 -11.30 -13.03
CA TYR A 13 -4.86 -11.76 -13.47
C TYR A 13 -4.75 -11.88 -15.01
N ARG A 14 -5.77 -12.43 -15.68
CA ARG A 14 -5.77 -12.58 -17.16
C ARG A 14 -5.76 -11.22 -17.85
N VAL A 15 -6.54 -10.26 -17.37
CA VAL A 15 -6.57 -8.90 -17.94
C VAL A 15 -5.18 -8.26 -17.86
N PHE A 16 -4.54 -8.29 -16.70
CA PHE A 16 -3.18 -7.75 -16.57
C PHE A 16 -2.18 -8.51 -17.41
N LYS A 17 -2.27 -9.85 -17.47
CA LYS A 17 -1.37 -10.67 -18.27
C LYS A 17 -1.48 -10.37 -19.78
N SER A 18 -2.68 -10.18 -20.31
CA SER A 18 -2.88 -9.86 -21.73
C SER A 18 -2.40 -8.44 -22.08
N ALA A 19 -2.50 -7.50 -21.13
CA ALA A 19 -2.11 -6.12 -21.34
C ALA A 19 -0.63 -5.84 -21.03
N TYR A 20 0.09 -6.74 -20.34
CA TYR A 20 1.47 -6.53 -19.93
C TYR A 20 2.42 -6.65 -21.13
N LYS A 21 2.99 -5.52 -21.57
CA LYS A 21 3.92 -5.40 -22.71
C LYS A 21 5.05 -4.41 -22.35
N PHE A 22 5.85 -4.75 -21.36
CA PHE A 22 6.92 -3.86 -20.90
C PHE A 22 8.13 -3.89 -21.86
N ASP A 23 8.53 -2.71 -22.34
CA ASP A 23 9.82 -2.48 -22.99
C ASP A 23 10.60 -1.40 -22.25
N ILE A 24 11.79 -1.77 -21.75
CA ILE A 24 12.66 -0.86 -21.02
C ILE A 24 13.14 0.33 -21.86
N LYS A 25 13.21 0.17 -23.18
CA LYS A 25 13.66 1.23 -24.10
C LYS A 25 12.71 2.43 -24.13
N GLU A 26 11.47 2.25 -23.73
CA GLU A 26 10.51 3.34 -23.63
C GLU A 26 10.69 4.21 -22.38
N CYS A 27 11.54 3.79 -21.42
CA CYS A 27 11.84 4.57 -20.22
C CYS A 27 12.96 5.58 -20.48
N ILE A 28 12.69 6.85 -20.25
CA ILE A 28 13.70 7.92 -20.33
C ILE A 28 14.26 8.16 -18.93
N ILE A 29 15.58 7.97 -18.75
CA ILE A 29 16.26 8.14 -17.46
C ILE A 29 17.25 9.30 -17.58
N LYS A 30 17.15 10.30 -16.72
CA LYS A 30 18.06 11.45 -16.62
C LYS A 30 18.51 11.65 -15.18
N GLU A 31 19.78 11.94 -14.97
CA GLU A 31 20.26 12.53 -13.73
C GLU A 31 19.92 14.04 -13.76
N ILE A 32 19.42 14.56 -12.67
CA ILE A 32 18.97 15.96 -12.57
C ILE A 32 19.51 16.61 -11.31
N ASP A 33 19.48 17.94 -11.26
CA ASP A 33 19.86 18.67 -10.07
C ASP A 33 18.84 18.46 -8.93
N CYS A 34 19.34 18.16 -7.74
CA CYS A 34 18.53 17.96 -6.55
C CYS A 34 17.87 19.24 -6.02
N SER A 35 18.35 20.43 -6.40
CA SER A 35 17.73 21.72 -6.06
C SER A 35 16.27 21.81 -6.51
N TYR A 36 15.90 21.09 -7.56
CA TYR A 36 14.54 20.98 -8.09
C TYR A 36 13.50 20.46 -7.06
N PHE A 37 13.96 19.87 -5.94
CA PHE A 37 13.06 19.24 -4.96
C PHE A 37 12.95 20.00 -3.64
N GLY A 38 13.30 21.29 -3.60
CA GLY A 38 13.16 22.13 -2.41
C GLY A 38 11.73 22.16 -1.84
N ASP A 39 10.73 22.12 -2.71
CA ASP A 39 9.32 22.07 -2.31
C ASP A 39 8.92 20.76 -1.61
N VAL A 40 9.51 19.63 -2.02
CA VAL A 40 9.30 18.33 -1.35
C VAL A 40 9.83 18.39 0.07
N LYS A 41 11.01 18.98 0.28
CA LYS A 41 11.59 19.17 1.61
C LYS A 41 10.69 20.06 2.48
N ARG A 42 10.21 21.17 1.94
CA ARG A 42 9.31 22.10 2.64
C ARG A 42 8.02 21.40 3.06
N LEU A 43 7.44 20.60 2.17
CA LEU A 43 6.24 19.82 2.45
C LEU A 43 6.48 18.81 3.58
N LEU A 44 7.58 18.06 3.54
CA LEU A 44 7.94 17.09 4.59
C LEU A 44 8.20 17.73 5.95
N LEU A 45 8.70 19.00 5.97
CA LEU A 45 8.97 19.74 7.20
C LEU A 45 7.69 20.32 7.81
N ASN A 46 6.73 20.73 7.00
CA ASN A 46 5.55 21.46 7.45
C ASN A 46 4.35 20.54 7.76
N ASP A 47 4.37 19.29 7.30
CA ASP A 47 3.30 18.34 7.56
C ASP A 47 3.52 17.63 8.90
N SER A 48 2.69 17.97 9.90
CA SER A 48 2.79 17.39 11.25
C SER A 48 2.56 15.87 11.28
N PHE A 49 1.82 15.33 10.32
CA PHE A 49 1.58 13.88 10.19
C PHE A 49 2.78 13.15 9.61
N PHE A 50 3.54 13.81 8.70
CA PHE A 50 4.68 13.23 8.00
C PHE A 50 6.04 13.76 8.48
N TYR A 51 6.07 14.62 9.50
CA TYR A 51 7.33 15.08 10.08
C TYR A 51 8.11 13.90 10.69
N TRP A 52 8.91 13.26 9.87
CA TRP A 52 9.77 12.17 10.30
C TRP A 52 11.22 12.62 10.24
N LYS A 53 11.76 12.97 11.37
CA LYS A 53 13.15 13.42 11.48
C LYS A 53 14.11 12.53 10.67
N PHE A 54 13.97 11.20 10.75
CA PHE A 54 14.87 10.28 10.03
C PHE A 54 14.76 10.40 8.50
N VAL A 55 13.57 10.66 7.95
CA VAL A 55 13.38 10.85 6.50
C VAL A 55 14.00 12.15 6.07
N ILE A 56 13.87 13.20 6.88
CA ILE A 56 14.47 14.51 6.63
C ILE A 56 15.99 14.43 6.72
N ASP A 57 16.53 13.77 7.74
CA ASP A 57 17.97 13.57 7.90
C ASP A 57 18.53 12.77 6.71
N TYR A 58 17.83 11.74 6.26
CA TYR A 58 18.18 10.99 5.06
C TYR A 58 18.10 11.86 3.81
N TYR A 59 17.01 12.61 3.62
CA TYR A 59 16.84 13.54 2.50
C TYR A 59 18.02 14.54 2.42
N ASN A 60 18.41 15.14 3.55
CA ASN A 60 19.54 16.07 3.62
C ASN A 60 20.89 15.40 3.30
N SER A 61 21.01 14.08 3.47
CA SER A 61 22.20 13.31 3.09
C SER A 61 22.20 12.84 1.64
N CYS A 62 21.11 13.04 0.91
CA CYS A 62 21.01 12.66 -0.49
C CYS A 62 21.75 13.66 -1.38
N ASN A 63 22.50 13.14 -2.34
CA ASN A 63 23.33 13.92 -3.25
C ASN A 63 23.13 13.58 -4.72
N LYS A 64 22.19 12.68 -5.03
CA LYS A 64 21.83 12.26 -6.39
C LYS A 64 20.33 12.25 -6.57
N CYS A 65 19.90 12.81 -7.71
CA CYS A 65 18.53 12.86 -8.11
C CYS A 65 18.38 12.37 -9.55
N TYR A 66 17.37 11.53 -9.76
CA TYR A 66 17.09 10.96 -11.08
C TYR A 66 15.62 11.20 -11.44
N ARG A 67 15.39 11.51 -12.72
CA ARG A 67 14.05 11.51 -13.30
C ARG A 67 13.90 10.34 -14.25
N ILE A 68 12.87 9.54 -14.03
CA ILE A 68 12.48 8.45 -14.91
C ILE A 68 11.09 8.76 -15.42
N SER A 69 10.93 8.86 -16.74
CA SER A 69 9.65 9.16 -17.38
C SER A 69 9.22 7.99 -18.26
N TYR A 70 7.92 7.68 -18.20
CA TYR A 70 7.25 6.70 -19.05
C TYR A 70 5.84 7.20 -19.35
N LYS A 71 5.57 7.54 -20.62
CA LYS A 71 4.29 8.17 -21.03
C LYS A 71 3.97 9.38 -20.15
N ASN A 72 2.81 9.40 -19.51
CA ASN A 72 2.32 10.47 -18.62
C ASN A 72 2.72 10.28 -17.12
N ILE A 73 3.61 9.34 -16.82
CA ILE A 73 4.07 9.09 -15.45
C ILE A 73 5.54 9.51 -15.31
N THR A 74 5.85 10.23 -14.25
CA THR A 74 7.22 10.65 -13.91
C THR A 74 7.59 10.21 -12.50
N PHE A 75 8.72 9.52 -12.37
CA PHE A 75 9.35 9.23 -11.08
C PHE A 75 10.52 10.17 -10.86
N ASN A 76 10.48 10.95 -9.81
CA ASN A 76 11.56 11.79 -9.31
C ASN A 76 12.20 11.08 -8.11
N ILE A 77 13.41 10.55 -8.30
CA ILE A 77 14.08 9.69 -7.32
C ILE A 77 15.13 10.49 -6.57
N ILE A 78 15.06 10.47 -5.24
CA ILE A 78 15.99 11.16 -4.34
C ILE A 78 16.74 10.09 -3.56
N VAL A 79 18.07 10.02 -3.69
CA VAL A 79 18.87 8.94 -3.15
C VAL A 79 20.28 9.39 -2.73
N LYS A 80 20.86 8.70 -1.75
CA LYS A 80 22.26 8.84 -1.40
C LYS A 80 23.12 8.00 -2.34
N GLY A 81 24.00 8.66 -3.09
CA GLY A 81 24.88 8.01 -4.09
C GLY A 81 24.14 7.55 -5.36
N THR A 82 24.83 6.81 -6.19
CA THR A 82 24.35 6.37 -7.51
C THR A 82 23.45 5.15 -7.42
N ILE A 83 22.46 5.09 -8.32
CA ILE A 83 21.64 3.88 -8.49
C ILE A 83 22.27 2.93 -9.52
N SER A 84 22.41 1.65 -9.14
CA SER A 84 22.96 0.62 -10.01
C SER A 84 22.06 0.39 -11.23
N ARG A 85 22.63 -0.17 -12.34
CA ARG A 85 21.86 -0.55 -13.52
C ARG A 85 20.65 -1.42 -13.18
N LYS A 86 20.83 -2.45 -12.35
CA LYS A 86 19.75 -3.34 -11.90
C LYS A 86 18.64 -2.56 -11.19
N LYS A 87 18.98 -1.58 -10.36
CA LYS A 87 18.00 -0.75 -9.67
C LYS A 87 17.26 0.18 -10.62
N ARG A 88 17.94 0.72 -11.65
CA ARG A 88 17.29 1.51 -12.72
C ARG A 88 16.28 0.67 -13.50
N GLU A 89 16.65 -0.54 -13.93
CA GLU A 89 15.74 -1.48 -14.62
C GLU A 89 14.51 -1.80 -13.77
N HIS A 90 14.70 -1.98 -12.46
CA HIS A 90 13.63 -2.24 -11.53
C HIS A 90 12.68 -1.05 -11.36
N LEU A 91 13.21 0.17 -11.31
CA LEU A 91 12.41 1.39 -11.28
C LEU A 91 11.62 1.59 -12.60
N CYS A 92 12.20 1.23 -13.74
CA CYS A 92 11.48 1.26 -15.01
C CYS A 92 10.31 0.26 -15.05
N LYS A 93 10.46 -0.93 -14.46
CA LYS A 93 9.33 -1.84 -14.28
C LYS A 93 8.28 -1.24 -13.35
N SER A 94 8.70 -0.59 -12.27
CA SER A 94 7.78 0.01 -11.30
C SER A 94 6.95 1.15 -11.91
N ILE A 95 7.55 2.01 -12.73
CA ILE A 95 6.80 3.08 -13.43
C ILE A 95 5.81 2.49 -14.44
N TYR A 96 6.18 1.42 -15.14
CA TYR A 96 5.29 0.71 -16.05
C TYR A 96 4.11 0.05 -15.30
N ARG A 97 4.34 -0.51 -14.10
CA ARG A 97 3.24 -1.02 -13.25
C ARG A 97 2.22 0.06 -12.94
N VAL A 98 2.68 1.27 -12.60
CA VAL A 98 1.82 2.44 -12.35
C VAL A 98 1.04 2.79 -13.62
N TYR A 99 1.72 2.95 -14.74
CA TYR A 99 1.09 3.27 -16.02
C TYR A 99 0.02 2.24 -16.41
N LEU A 100 0.36 0.96 -16.41
CA LEU A 100 -0.59 -0.10 -16.78
C LEU A 100 -1.79 -0.16 -15.81
N THR A 101 -1.54 0.03 -14.53
CA THR A 101 -2.63 0.09 -13.54
C THR A 101 -3.53 1.30 -13.79
N ALA A 102 -2.96 2.48 -14.03
CA ALA A 102 -3.72 3.69 -14.33
C ALA A 102 -4.60 3.48 -15.58
N GLN A 103 -4.03 2.92 -16.66
CA GLN A 103 -4.79 2.62 -17.88
C GLN A 103 -5.96 1.65 -17.63
N LEU A 104 -5.70 0.54 -16.95
CA LEU A 104 -6.71 -0.49 -16.71
C LEU A 104 -7.82 -0.04 -15.73
N TYR A 105 -7.49 0.84 -14.79
CA TYR A 105 -8.45 1.41 -13.84
C TYR A 105 -9.05 2.74 -14.29
N ASN A 106 -8.73 3.16 -15.52
CA ASN A 106 -9.21 4.44 -16.11
C ASN A 106 -8.89 5.67 -15.24
N ILE A 107 -7.69 5.68 -14.66
CA ILE A 107 -7.17 6.82 -13.89
C ILE A 107 -6.43 7.74 -14.88
N ILE A 108 -7.15 8.70 -15.45
CA ILE A 108 -6.63 9.57 -16.53
C ILE A 108 -6.04 10.83 -15.90
N LYS A 109 -4.78 10.77 -15.49
CA LYS A 109 -4.01 11.90 -14.96
C LYS A 109 -2.53 11.75 -15.27
N ASP A 110 -1.83 12.88 -15.33
CA ASP A 110 -0.37 12.90 -15.29
C ASP A 110 0.09 12.84 -13.84
N PHE A 111 0.95 11.88 -13.50
CA PHE A 111 1.42 11.73 -12.14
C PHE A 111 2.91 11.97 -12.00
N ASN A 112 3.27 12.75 -10.97
CA ASN A 112 4.64 12.93 -10.50
C ASN A 112 4.82 12.18 -9.17
N TYR A 113 5.64 11.15 -9.17
CA TYR A 113 6.06 10.46 -7.95
C TYR A 113 7.37 11.04 -7.45
N TYR A 114 7.40 11.40 -6.18
CA TYR A 114 8.62 11.80 -5.46
C TYR A 114 9.03 10.66 -4.55
N ILE A 115 10.10 9.95 -4.91
CA ILE A 115 10.51 8.72 -4.24
C ILE A 115 11.80 8.96 -3.47
N ILE A 116 11.67 9.05 -2.15
CA ILE A 116 12.79 9.14 -1.21
C ILE A 116 13.14 7.71 -0.81
N MET A 117 14.35 7.27 -1.18
CA MET A 117 14.76 5.89 -0.94
C MET A 117 15.26 5.63 0.49
N TYR A 118 14.57 6.18 1.49
CA TYR A 118 14.91 5.96 2.89
C TYR A 118 14.84 4.47 3.25
N PRO A 119 15.94 3.87 3.78
CA PRO A 119 16.03 2.43 4.00
C PRO A 119 15.33 1.92 5.27
N GLY A 120 14.76 2.80 6.07
CA GLY A 120 14.14 2.45 7.35
C GLY A 120 13.02 1.42 7.21
N LYS A 121 13.00 0.47 8.14
CA LYS A 121 12.03 -0.63 8.15
C LYS A 121 10.76 -0.23 8.92
N ARG A 122 9.63 -0.82 8.52
CA ARG A 122 8.37 -0.75 9.27
C ARG A 122 8.41 -1.67 10.46
N THR A 123 8.18 -1.15 11.66
CA THR A 123 8.21 -1.92 12.89
C THR A 123 7.19 -1.40 13.90
N LEU A 124 6.59 -2.31 14.64
CA LEU A 124 5.77 -1.96 15.81
C LEU A 124 6.60 -1.19 16.84
N PRO A 125 6.02 -0.19 17.51
CA PRO A 125 6.67 0.50 18.61
C PRO A 125 6.84 -0.44 19.82
N LYS A 126 7.35 0.08 20.94
CA LYS A 126 7.37 -0.65 22.21
C LYS A 126 5.93 -1.02 22.61
N LYS A 127 5.79 -2.13 23.34
CA LYS A 127 4.48 -2.60 23.84
C LYS A 127 3.78 -1.45 24.60
N HIS A 128 2.47 -1.34 24.43
CA HIS A 128 1.61 -0.27 24.99
C HIS A 128 1.81 1.13 24.41
N MET A 129 2.69 1.33 23.45
CA MET A 129 2.79 2.60 22.72
C MET A 129 1.89 2.58 21.49
N SER A 130 1.26 3.72 21.20
CA SER A 130 0.45 3.90 20.00
C SER A 130 1.29 3.74 18.74
N VAL A 131 0.72 3.08 17.73
CA VAL A 131 1.32 3.02 16.39
C VAL A 131 1.15 4.37 15.71
N ASN A 132 2.22 4.92 15.18
CA ASN A 132 2.26 6.19 14.47
C ASN A 132 2.60 5.98 12.99
N ALA A 133 2.43 7.02 12.18
CA ALA A 133 2.77 6.98 10.76
C ALA A 133 4.21 6.52 10.51
N VAL A 134 5.19 6.93 11.34
CA VAL A 134 6.58 6.48 11.26
C VAL A 134 6.76 4.97 11.38
N ASN A 135 5.83 4.26 12.01
CA ASN A 135 5.92 2.81 12.17
C ASN A 135 5.49 2.06 10.91
N ILE A 136 4.55 2.59 10.12
CA ILE A 136 3.92 1.83 9.04
C ILE A 136 3.80 2.56 7.71
N ASN A 137 3.57 3.88 7.67
CA ASN A 137 3.34 4.57 6.41
C ASN A 137 4.57 4.52 5.50
N GLY A 138 4.36 4.43 4.21
CA GLY A 138 5.40 4.37 3.20
C GLY A 138 5.28 5.47 2.16
N GLY A 139 4.11 6.08 2.05
CA GLY A 139 3.80 7.14 1.12
C GLY A 139 2.53 7.86 1.52
N PHE A 140 2.16 8.86 0.72
CA PHE A 140 0.90 9.58 0.80
C PHE A 140 0.60 10.31 -0.51
N THR A 141 -0.66 10.63 -0.73
CA THR A 141 -1.12 11.44 -1.85
C THR A 141 -2.26 12.35 -1.42
N TYR A 142 -2.43 13.45 -2.16
CA TYR A 142 -3.62 14.29 -2.06
C TYR A 142 -4.55 13.96 -3.24
N ILE A 143 -5.77 13.52 -2.97
CA ILE A 143 -6.71 12.97 -3.97
C ILE A 143 -6.93 13.91 -5.16
N ASN A 144 -6.97 15.21 -4.93
CA ASN A 144 -7.15 16.20 -5.98
C ASN A 144 -5.85 16.65 -6.66
N GLY A 145 -4.70 16.17 -6.17
CA GLY A 145 -3.38 16.49 -6.72
C GLY A 145 -2.91 15.50 -7.76
N ASN A 146 -1.76 15.81 -8.35
CA ASN A 146 -1.05 14.95 -9.31
C ASN A 146 0.27 14.41 -8.71
N ASN A 147 0.59 14.80 -7.48
CA ASN A 147 1.83 14.42 -6.82
C ASN A 147 1.60 13.30 -5.82
N ILE A 148 2.45 12.30 -5.88
CA ILE A 148 2.48 11.14 -4.98
C ILE A 148 3.86 11.07 -4.33
N TYR A 149 3.89 10.93 -3.03
CA TYR A 149 5.10 10.95 -2.23
C TYR A 149 5.37 9.58 -1.62
N ILE A 150 6.53 9.02 -1.91
CA ILE A 150 6.99 7.74 -1.36
C ILE A 150 8.20 8.04 -0.47
N VAL A 151 8.04 7.87 0.82
CA VAL A 151 9.04 8.28 1.82
C VAL A 151 9.86 7.11 2.37
N ARG A 152 9.65 5.91 1.86
CA ARG A 152 10.33 4.71 2.34
C ARG A 152 10.55 3.70 1.22
N PHE A 153 11.76 3.15 1.15
CA PHE A 153 12.09 2.14 0.15
C PHE A 153 11.43 0.77 0.42
N GLN A 154 11.22 0.41 1.69
CA GLN A 154 10.57 -0.86 2.02
C GLN A 154 9.15 -0.92 1.47
N ASP A 155 8.85 -1.94 0.68
CA ASP A 155 7.56 -2.17 0.00
C ASP A 155 7.13 -1.05 -0.97
N TYR A 156 8.07 -0.20 -1.46
CA TYR A 156 7.71 0.96 -2.29
C TYR A 156 6.92 0.55 -3.55
N GLU A 157 7.20 -0.60 -4.13
CA GLU A 157 6.50 -1.10 -5.32
C GLU A 157 5.01 -1.37 -5.08
N LYS A 158 4.66 -1.83 -3.88
CA LYS A 158 3.28 -1.97 -3.47
C LYS A 158 2.70 -0.60 -3.11
N VAL A 159 3.48 0.26 -2.44
CA VAL A 159 3.01 1.58 -2.01
C VAL A 159 2.70 2.50 -3.18
N ILE A 160 3.49 2.50 -4.26
CA ILE A 160 3.18 3.31 -5.46
C ILE A 160 1.82 2.93 -6.07
N LEU A 161 1.44 1.65 -6.00
CA LEU A 161 0.13 1.17 -6.46
C LEU A 161 -0.99 1.55 -5.47
N HIS A 162 -0.71 1.49 -4.18
CA HIS A 162 -1.64 1.90 -3.13
C HIS A 162 -2.01 3.38 -3.29
N GLU A 163 -1.02 4.26 -3.38
CA GLU A 163 -1.24 5.70 -3.55
C GLU A 163 -1.93 6.03 -4.88
N LEU A 164 -1.63 5.30 -5.95
CA LEU A 164 -2.35 5.45 -7.23
C LEU A 164 -3.83 5.10 -7.09
N LEU A 165 -4.15 4.02 -6.38
CA LEU A 165 -5.54 3.56 -6.24
C LEU A 165 -6.42 4.54 -5.45
N HIS A 166 -5.86 5.42 -4.62
CA HIS A 166 -6.59 6.54 -4.02
C HIS A 166 -7.19 7.50 -5.06
N HIS A 167 -6.62 7.60 -6.25
CA HIS A 167 -7.15 8.41 -7.34
C HIS A 167 -8.24 7.71 -8.16
N ASN A 168 -8.54 6.45 -7.86
CA ASN A 168 -9.66 5.75 -8.47
C ASN A 168 -10.96 6.09 -7.74
N ILE A 169 -11.79 6.89 -8.36
CA ILE A 169 -13.05 7.40 -7.77
C ILE A 169 -14.02 6.27 -7.36
N THR A 170 -13.92 5.10 -8.00
CA THR A 170 -14.78 3.96 -7.69
C THR A 170 -14.29 3.15 -6.48
N MET A 171 -13.01 3.24 -6.16
CA MET A 171 -12.41 2.60 -4.98
C MET A 171 -12.34 3.55 -3.78
N HIS A 172 -12.32 4.86 -4.03
CA HIS A 172 -12.34 5.86 -2.99
C HIS A 172 -13.76 6.05 -2.49
N TYR A 173 -13.97 5.80 -1.21
CA TYR A 173 -15.29 5.84 -0.58
C TYR A 173 -15.24 6.62 0.74
N ASP A 174 -15.86 7.81 0.74
CA ASP A 174 -15.85 8.73 1.89
C ASP A 174 -17.06 8.55 2.80
N GLY A 175 -18.03 7.76 2.38
CA GLY A 175 -19.37 7.71 2.98
C GLY A 175 -19.62 6.53 3.90
N TRP A 176 -18.64 6.09 4.72
CA TRP A 176 -18.89 5.06 5.71
C TRP A 176 -19.92 5.49 6.73
N LYS A 177 -20.99 4.73 6.86
CA LYS A 177 -22.07 4.98 7.83
C LYS A 177 -21.51 4.94 9.25
N PRO A 178 -21.83 5.96 10.11
CA PRO A 178 -21.31 6.00 11.48
C PRO A 178 -21.58 4.71 12.27
N HIS A 179 -22.74 4.12 12.09
CA HIS A 179 -23.12 2.87 12.75
C HIS A 179 -22.23 1.69 12.35
N ASN A 180 -21.84 1.57 11.07
CA ASN A 180 -20.91 0.56 10.61
C ASN A 180 -19.52 0.71 11.23
N LEU A 181 -19.04 1.96 11.33
CA LEU A 181 -17.78 2.26 12.00
C LEU A 181 -17.81 1.89 13.49
N GLN A 182 -18.93 2.17 14.18
CA GLN A 182 -19.10 1.78 15.60
C GLN A 182 -19.09 0.27 15.78
N ILE A 183 -19.78 -0.49 14.91
CA ILE A 183 -19.76 -1.96 14.93
C ILE A 183 -18.34 -2.47 14.77
N LEU A 184 -17.60 -1.97 13.78
CA LEU A 184 -16.22 -2.38 13.51
C LEU A 184 -15.28 -2.04 14.68
N LYS A 185 -15.41 -0.86 15.29
CA LYS A 185 -14.64 -0.47 16.47
C LYS A 185 -14.92 -1.41 17.65
N LYS A 186 -16.19 -1.69 17.95
CA LYS A 186 -16.59 -2.60 19.02
C LYS A 186 -16.08 -4.02 18.79
N LEU A 187 -16.27 -4.55 17.58
CA LEU A 187 -15.79 -5.89 17.17
C LEU A 187 -14.30 -6.07 17.39
N SER A 188 -13.53 -5.04 17.12
CA SER A 188 -12.05 -5.06 17.09
C SER A 188 -11.40 -4.49 18.34
N ASN A 189 -12.18 -4.12 19.37
CA ASN A 189 -11.71 -3.44 20.57
C ASN A 189 -10.88 -2.18 20.24
N ILE A 190 -11.39 -1.35 19.32
CA ILE A 190 -10.78 -0.08 18.92
C ILE A 190 -11.40 1.05 19.74
N SER A 191 -10.58 2.02 20.15
CA SER A 191 -11.03 3.20 20.89
C SER A 191 -12.10 3.98 20.10
N GLU A 192 -13.16 4.44 20.76
CA GLU A 192 -14.21 5.28 20.16
C GLU A 192 -13.65 6.58 19.55
N ARG A 193 -12.59 7.12 20.15
CA ARG A 193 -11.91 8.34 19.69
C ARG A 193 -11.05 8.10 18.45
N GLN A 194 -10.82 6.83 18.03
CA GLN A 194 -10.01 6.50 16.87
C GLN A 194 -10.76 6.87 15.60
N LEU A 195 -10.12 7.62 14.72
CA LEU A 195 -10.55 7.70 13.33
C LEU A 195 -10.30 6.34 12.66
N LEU A 196 -11.34 5.72 12.15
CA LEU A 196 -11.26 4.44 11.45
C LEU A 196 -11.66 4.67 9.99
N ILE A 197 -10.77 4.31 9.07
CA ILE A 197 -10.95 4.46 7.61
C ILE A 197 -10.83 3.08 6.94
N PRO A 198 -11.89 2.25 6.97
CA PRO A 198 -11.81 0.89 6.44
C PRO A 198 -11.56 0.83 4.94
N ASN A 199 -11.80 1.92 4.20
CA ASN A 199 -11.45 2.05 2.79
C ASN A 199 -9.98 1.75 2.51
N GLU A 200 -9.10 2.11 3.44
CA GLU A 200 -7.67 1.80 3.39
C GLU A 200 -7.40 0.29 3.32
N ALA A 201 -8.24 -0.53 3.95
CA ALA A 201 -8.11 -1.98 3.86
C ALA A 201 -8.43 -2.51 2.47
N ILE A 202 -9.38 -1.89 1.77
CA ILE A 202 -9.77 -2.25 0.41
C ILE A 202 -8.64 -1.90 -0.56
N ILE A 203 -8.18 -0.64 -0.52
CA ILE A 203 -7.08 -0.14 -1.36
C ILE A 203 -5.82 -0.97 -1.14
N GLU A 204 -5.46 -1.23 0.10
CA GLU A 204 -4.29 -2.05 0.45
C GLU A 204 -4.43 -3.50 -0.04
N THR A 205 -5.63 -4.06 0.00
CA THR A 205 -5.92 -5.40 -0.54
C THR A 205 -5.65 -5.46 -2.04
N PHE A 206 -6.19 -4.51 -2.80
CA PHE A 206 -5.96 -4.43 -4.25
C PHE A 206 -4.49 -4.13 -4.58
N ALA A 207 -3.82 -3.24 -3.85
CA ALA A 207 -2.39 -2.97 -4.02
C ALA A 207 -1.54 -4.23 -3.83
N CYS A 208 -1.81 -5.06 -2.82
CA CYS A 208 -1.13 -6.34 -2.62
C CYS A 208 -1.40 -7.34 -3.76
N ILE A 209 -2.65 -7.43 -4.25
CA ILE A 209 -3.00 -8.29 -5.39
C ILE A 209 -2.23 -7.86 -6.64
N LEU A 210 -2.27 -6.56 -6.98
CA LEU A 210 -1.58 -6.01 -8.15
C LEU A 210 -0.08 -6.21 -8.08
N ASN A 211 0.53 -5.95 -6.92
CA ASN A 211 1.95 -6.20 -6.71
C ASN A 211 2.31 -7.68 -6.93
N THR A 212 1.47 -8.61 -6.44
CA THR A 212 1.64 -10.06 -6.66
C THR A 212 1.47 -10.44 -8.14
N ILE A 213 0.51 -9.83 -8.84
CA ILE A 213 0.31 -10.03 -10.30
C ILE A 213 1.55 -9.59 -11.05
N PHE A 214 2.02 -8.37 -10.84
CA PHE A 214 3.21 -7.85 -11.52
C PHE A 214 4.45 -8.68 -11.22
N TYR A 215 4.67 -9.05 -9.97
CA TYR A 215 5.79 -9.92 -9.62
C TYR A 215 5.72 -11.27 -10.33
N SER A 216 4.52 -11.85 -10.48
CA SER A 216 4.30 -13.07 -11.25
C SER A 216 4.64 -12.89 -12.73
N LEU A 217 4.18 -11.81 -13.35
CA LEU A 217 4.41 -11.52 -14.77
C LEU A 217 5.89 -11.26 -15.08
N GLU A 218 6.58 -10.56 -14.20
CA GLU A 218 7.99 -10.19 -14.37
C GLU A 218 8.97 -11.32 -14.09
N THR A 219 8.59 -12.27 -13.22
CA THR A 219 9.48 -13.38 -12.83
C THR A 219 9.09 -14.71 -13.43
N GLY A 220 7.95 -14.81 -14.11
CA GLY A 220 7.41 -16.07 -14.64
C GLY A 220 6.90 -17.05 -13.56
N LYS A 221 6.96 -16.68 -12.28
CA LYS A 221 6.50 -17.54 -11.18
C LYS A 221 4.98 -17.65 -11.15
N LYS A 222 4.46 -18.82 -10.73
CA LYS A 222 3.02 -19.11 -10.70
C LYS A 222 2.28 -18.17 -9.72
N PHE A 223 1.37 -17.35 -10.24
CA PHE A 223 0.59 -16.37 -9.47
C PHE A 223 -0.08 -16.97 -8.22
N LYS A 224 -0.74 -18.13 -8.35
CA LYS A 224 -1.43 -18.79 -7.22
C LYS A 224 -0.48 -19.14 -6.08
N GLN A 225 0.77 -19.55 -6.39
CA GLN A 225 1.77 -19.88 -5.37
C GLN A 225 2.28 -18.62 -4.66
N LEU A 226 2.56 -17.55 -5.42
CA LEU A 226 2.97 -16.26 -4.89
C LEU A 226 1.89 -15.66 -3.99
N LEU A 227 0.65 -15.67 -4.44
CA LEU A 227 -0.51 -15.21 -3.68
C LEU A 227 -0.67 -15.97 -2.35
N LYS A 228 -0.49 -17.30 -2.37
CA LYS A 228 -0.54 -18.11 -1.13
C LYS A 228 0.53 -17.67 -0.14
N LYS A 229 1.77 -17.51 -0.59
CA LYS A 229 2.89 -17.06 0.25
C LYS A 229 2.67 -15.66 0.83
N ASP A 230 2.17 -14.72 0.02
CA ASP A 230 1.91 -13.35 0.48
C ASP A 230 0.74 -13.29 1.47
N LYS A 231 -0.30 -14.12 1.30
CA LYS A 231 -1.36 -14.30 2.31
C LYS A 231 -0.84 -14.86 3.63
N GLU A 232 0.06 -15.83 3.58
CA GLU A 232 0.71 -16.38 4.79
C GLU A 232 1.56 -15.32 5.50
N HIS A 233 2.25 -14.48 4.73
CA HIS A 233 2.97 -13.33 5.28
C HIS A 233 2.00 -12.33 5.94
N SER A 234 0.92 -11.95 5.25
CA SER A 234 -0.11 -11.04 5.78
C SER A 234 -0.70 -11.55 7.11
N LEU A 235 -0.93 -12.86 7.23
CA LEU A 235 -1.37 -13.47 8.49
C LEU A 235 -0.35 -13.26 9.63
N LYS A 236 0.95 -13.42 9.35
CA LYS A 236 2.01 -13.19 10.36
C LYS A 236 2.03 -11.73 10.82
N ILE A 237 1.87 -10.78 9.89
CA ILE A 237 1.85 -9.36 10.23
C ILE A 237 0.58 -8.99 11.01
N ALA A 238 -0.59 -9.51 10.63
CA ALA A 238 -1.83 -9.31 11.40
C ALA A 238 -1.72 -9.88 12.83
N LYS A 239 -1.06 -11.04 12.98
CA LYS A 239 -0.76 -11.59 14.30
C LYS A 239 0.10 -10.65 15.13
N ASN A 240 1.16 -10.08 14.54
CA ASN A 240 2.03 -9.12 15.25
C ASN A 240 1.23 -7.91 15.79
N VAL A 241 0.29 -7.38 14.99
CA VAL A 241 -0.56 -6.25 15.41
C VAL A 241 -1.51 -6.66 16.53
N LEU A 242 -2.18 -7.80 16.41
CA LEU A 242 -3.11 -8.28 17.44
C LEU A 242 -2.40 -8.69 18.73
N ASP A 243 -1.20 -9.27 18.65
CA ASP A 243 -0.36 -9.57 19.83
C ASP A 243 0.12 -8.29 20.52
N HIS A 244 0.39 -7.23 19.72
CA HIS A 244 0.74 -5.90 20.26
C HIS A 244 -0.43 -5.25 20.97
N GLN A 245 -1.64 -5.37 20.40
CA GLN A 245 -2.88 -4.90 21.01
C GLN A 245 -3.16 -5.62 22.33
N GLY A 246 -3.10 -6.96 22.34
CA GLY A 246 -3.51 -7.76 23.49
C GLY A 246 -4.96 -7.46 23.90
N ASP A 247 -5.18 -7.22 25.21
CA ASP A 247 -6.49 -6.91 25.76
C ASP A 247 -6.80 -5.39 25.79
N TYR A 248 -5.87 -4.55 25.37
CA TYR A 248 -6.05 -3.09 25.40
C TYR A 248 -6.92 -2.59 24.25
N LYS A 249 -7.63 -1.50 24.48
CA LYS A 249 -8.29 -0.77 23.40
C LYS A 249 -7.24 -0.22 22.43
N TRP A 250 -7.37 -0.59 21.17
CA TRP A 250 -6.47 -0.08 20.14
C TRP A 250 -6.66 1.41 19.92
N PHE A 251 -5.57 2.14 19.95
CA PHE A 251 -5.49 3.54 19.57
C PHE A 251 -4.21 3.78 18.77
N GLU A 252 -4.33 4.48 17.66
CA GLU A 252 -3.23 4.78 16.76
C GLU A 252 -3.35 6.19 16.16
N LYS A 253 -2.24 6.71 15.65
CA LYS A 253 -2.20 7.97 14.89
C LYS A 253 -1.93 7.71 13.40
N THR A 254 -2.59 6.71 12.85
CA THR A 254 -2.45 6.25 11.47
C THR A 254 -3.62 5.31 11.17
N ASN A 255 -3.56 4.53 10.07
CA ASN A 255 -4.57 3.54 9.71
C ASN A 255 -4.00 2.10 9.77
N CYS A 256 -3.08 1.83 10.70
CA CYS A 256 -2.38 0.54 10.80
C CYS A 256 -3.34 -0.64 10.92
N TYR A 257 -4.41 -0.49 11.70
CA TYR A 257 -5.38 -1.57 11.87
C TYR A 257 -6.08 -1.92 10.55
N CYS A 258 -6.44 -0.90 9.76
CA CYS A 258 -7.01 -1.08 8.44
C CYS A 258 -6.00 -1.68 7.46
N TYR A 259 -4.77 -1.13 7.40
CA TYR A 259 -3.71 -1.63 6.52
C TYR A 259 -3.29 -3.06 6.80
N VAL A 260 -3.43 -3.53 8.05
CA VAL A 260 -2.92 -4.83 8.46
C VAL A 260 -4.05 -5.80 8.76
N VAL A 261 -4.90 -5.51 9.73
CA VAL A 261 -5.87 -6.49 10.24
C VAL A 261 -7.04 -6.64 9.29
N TYR A 262 -7.73 -5.55 8.94
CA TYR A 262 -8.88 -5.62 8.04
C TYR A 262 -8.45 -6.01 6.63
N LYS A 263 -7.35 -5.47 6.11
CA LYS A 263 -6.77 -5.92 4.84
C LYS A 263 -6.52 -7.42 4.85
N THR A 264 -5.97 -7.98 5.92
CA THR A 264 -5.70 -9.41 5.98
C THR A 264 -6.97 -10.25 5.90
N ILE A 265 -8.08 -9.78 6.50
CA ILE A 265 -9.38 -10.44 6.34
C ILE A 265 -9.79 -10.46 4.87
N LEU A 266 -9.83 -9.29 4.22
CA LEU A 266 -10.23 -9.17 2.81
C LEU A 266 -9.32 -10.02 1.90
N TYR A 267 -8.01 -9.95 2.13
CA TYR A 267 -6.99 -10.59 1.31
C TYR A 267 -6.95 -12.11 1.45
N VAL A 268 -7.07 -12.64 2.67
CA VAL A 268 -7.06 -14.08 2.93
C VAL A 268 -8.30 -14.73 2.33
N TYR A 269 -9.45 -14.10 2.48
CA TYR A 269 -10.74 -14.57 1.97
C TYR A 269 -11.14 -13.89 0.65
N ILE A 270 -10.16 -13.50 -0.16
CA ILE A 270 -10.35 -12.66 -1.36
C ILE A 270 -11.38 -13.21 -2.35
N ASN A 271 -11.47 -14.53 -2.54
CA ASN A 271 -12.43 -15.11 -3.48
C ASN A 271 -13.89 -14.90 -3.03
N ASP A 272 -14.13 -14.92 -1.72
CA ASP A 272 -15.45 -14.65 -1.17
C ASP A 272 -15.72 -13.15 -1.12
N PHE A 273 -14.68 -12.35 -0.81
CA PHE A 273 -14.76 -10.89 -0.83
C PHE A 273 -15.15 -10.37 -2.22
N LEU A 274 -14.48 -10.82 -3.27
CA LEU A 274 -14.76 -10.36 -4.64
C LEU A 274 -16.15 -10.74 -5.15
N LYS A 275 -16.81 -11.77 -4.59
CA LYS A 275 -18.19 -12.12 -4.95
C LYS A 275 -19.21 -11.10 -4.44
N ILE A 276 -18.93 -10.49 -3.29
CA ILE A 276 -19.83 -9.53 -2.64
C ILE A 276 -19.40 -8.08 -2.86
N TYR A 277 -18.12 -7.86 -3.24
CA TYR A 277 -17.58 -6.53 -3.39
C TYR A 277 -18.28 -5.76 -4.49
N LYS A 278 -19.07 -4.80 -4.06
CA LYS A 278 -19.68 -3.78 -4.92
C LYS A 278 -19.04 -2.46 -4.54
N CYS A 279 -18.45 -1.79 -5.50
CA CYS A 279 -17.83 -0.50 -5.24
C CYS A 279 -18.80 0.43 -4.51
N ARG A 280 -18.32 1.08 -3.43
CA ARG A 280 -19.08 2.04 -2.61
C ARG A 280 -20.22 1.44 -1.76
N ASN A 281 -20.12 0.18 -1.34
CA ASN A 281 -21.07 -0.42 -0.39
C ASN A 281 -20.38 -0.83 0.91
N ASP A 282 -20.53 0.01 1.96
CA ASP A 282 -19.92 -0.21 3.27
C ASP A 282 -20.64 -1.29 4.09
N ASP A 283 -21.95 -1.52 3.89
CA ASP A 283 -22.71 -2.57 4.59
C ASP A 283 -22.16 -3.96 4.26
N ASP A 284 -21.98 -4.27 2.98
CA ASP A 284 -21.46 -5.57 2.53
C ASP A 284 -20.05 -5.81 3.10
N ILE A 285 -19.20 -4.77 3.12
CA ILE A 285 -17.83 -4.88 3.62
C ILE A 285 -17.84 -5.05 5.15
N THR A 286 -18.69 -4.31 5.87
CA THR A 286 -18.87 -4.45 7.31
C THR A 286 -19.33 -5.86 7.67
N HIS A 287 -20.37 -6.38 7.03
CA HIS A 287 -20.85 -7.74 7.23
C HIS A 287 -19.79 -8.79 6.92
N PHE A 288 -18.98 -8.55 5.88
CA PHE A 288 -17.87 -9.43 5.55
C PHE A 288 -16.81 -9.46 6.66
N ILE A 289 -16.41 -8.30 7.17
CA ILE A 289 -15.45 -8.22 8.26
C ILE A 289 -16.00 -8.91 9.51
N ILE A 290 -17.27 -8.66 9.89
CA ILE A 290 -17.92 -9.33 11.02
C ILE A 290 -17.87 -10.84 10.88
N LYS A 291 -18.22 -11.38 9.72
CA LYS A 291 -18.25 -12.83 9.42
C LYS A 291 -16.86 -13.47 9.52
N TYR A 292 -15.82 -12.78 9.05
CA TYR A 292 -14.50 -13.39 8.88
C TYR A 292 -13.49 -13.03 9.98
N PHE A 293 -13.72 -12.02 10.79
CA PHE A 293 -12.83 -11.64 11.89
C PHE A 293 -12.64 -12.75 12.94
N PRO A 294 -13.70 -13.44 13.42
CA PRO A 294 -13.52 -14.58 14.32
C PRO A 294 -12.72 -15.72 13.68
N LYS A 295 -12.95 -15.99 12.39
CA LYS A 295 -12.21 -17.01 11.64
C LYS A 295 -10.73 -16.64 11.49
N LEU A 296 -10.44 -15.36 11.26
CA LEU A 296 -9.07 -14.84 11.27
C LEU A 296 -8.41 -15.12 12.63
N LYS A 297 -9.04 -14.70 13.75
CA LYS A 297 -8.50 -14.92 15.11
C LYS A 297 -8.19 -16.41 15.36
N THR A 298 -9.09 -17.31 15.01
CA THR A 298 -8.87 -18.77 15.14
C THR A 298 -7.66 -19.24 14.32
N ARG A 299 -7.50 -18.73 13.09
CA ARG A 299 -6.38 -19.09 12.23
C ARG A 299 -5.06 -18.55 12.77
N LEU A 300 -5.04 -17.34 13.34
CA LEU A 300 -3.84 -16.73 13.91
C LEU A 300 -3.32 -17.47 15.15
N LYS A 301 -4.18 -18.11 15.95
CA LYS A 301 -3.77 -18.95 17.09
C LYS A 301 -2.83 -20.08 16.69
N ARG A 302 -2.90 -20.56 15.43
CA ARG A 302 -2.04 -21.63 14.90
C ARG A 302 -0.68 -21.14 14.42
N ILE A 303 -0.46 -19.83 14.33
CA ILE A 303 0.81 -19.24 13.87
C ILE A 303 1.73 -19.08 15.08
N LYS A 304 2.88 -19.75 15.05
CA LYS A 304 3.90 -19.66 16.09
C LYS A 304 4.76 -18.39 15.93
N GLY A 305 5.32 -17.94 17.04
CA GLY A 305 6.26 -16.81 17.10
C GLY A 305 5.58 -15.46 17.29
N LYS A 306 6.36 -14.52 17.81
CA LYS A 306 6.03 -13.09 17.96
C LYS A 306 7.02 -12.29 17.13
N GLY A 307 6.55 -11.24 16.49
CA GLY A 307 7.39 -10.37 15.68
C GLY A 307 6.99 -8.90 15.80
N LYS A 308 7.90 -8.03 15.38
CA LYS A 308 7.67 -6.58 15.36
C LYS A 308 7.57 -6.02 13.95
N SER A 309 7.80 -6.84 12.92
CA SER A 309 7.76 -6.38 11.53
C SER A 309 6.36 -5.97 11.12
N LEU A 310 6.26 -4.86 10.42
CA LEU A 310 5.06 -4.36 9.74
C LEU A 310 5.28 -4.31 8.21
N LYS A 311 6.24 -5.07 7.68
CA LYS A 311 6.44 -5.20 6.23
C LYS A 311 5.17 -5.76 5.58
N GLN A 312 4.63 -5.06 4.57
CA GLN A 312 3.27 -5.33 4.05
C GLN A 312 3.20 -6.47 3.02
N THR A 313 4.31 -6.78 2.34
CA THR A 313 4.41 -7.85 1.33
C THR A 313 5.74 -8.58 1.43
N ILE A 314 5.82 -9.79 0.88
CA ILE A 314 7.07 -10.57 0.83
C ILE A 314 7.97 -10.17 -0.34
N PHE A 315 7.45 -9.45 -1.33
CA PHE A 315 8.15 -9.05 -2.55
C PHE A 315 8.89 -7.74 -2.40
#